data_a118d7e227deeb2fe8fab1cf8a44ca0d
#
_entry.id   a118d7e227deeb2fe8fab1cf8a44ca0d
#
_cell.length_a   1.000
_cell.length_b   1.000
_cell.length_c   1.000
_cell.angle_alpha   90.00
_cell.angle_beta   90.00
_cell.angle_gamma   90.00
#
_symmetry.space_group_name_H-M   'P 1'
#
loop_
_entity.id
_entity.type
_entity.pdbx_description
1 polymer ?
#
loop_
_entity_poly.entity_id
_entity_poly.type
_entity_poly.pdbx_seq_one_letter_code
_entity_poly.pdbx_strand_id
1 'polypeptide(L)'
;YQDLKSKRYFLGSKLKKFSEVIDFKANEFISYAGPFLKKINDITGEAVHLASFEGTKLITLSMLESTHPVRVDHGFLNKDNAFHATASGKAMLAFMTEASKKKILKGRLEKFTNHTINNLEHLSFELDKINKNGFATDDEEFQPGVFCVGFPIFDNQQKPFASISCSSPKFKIINDKKYLDKIKSSVKFSAIEIGKYFKKTNNKGDKHAA
;
A
#
# COMPACT_ATOMS: atom_id res chain seq x y z
N TYR A 1 17.81 20.05 21.55
CA TYR A 1 18.64 20.70 22.57
C TYR A 1 18.64 19.89 23.87
N GLN A 2 19.63 20.11 24.68
CA GLN A 2 19.72 19.48 25.99
C GLN A 2 19.33 20.50 27.08
N ASP A 3 18.42 20.11 27.97
CA ASP A 3 18.13 20.87 29.18
C ASP A 3 19.31 20.77 30.17
N LEU A 4 19.89 21.89 30.51
CA LEU A 4 21.11 21.92 31.32
C LEU A 4 20.90 21.49 32.80
N LYS A 5 19.67 21.61 33.31
CA LYS A 5 19.35 21.22 34.70
C LYS A 5 19.04 19.73 34.79
N SER A 6 18.13 19.23 33.96
CA SER A 6 17.70 17.82 33.98
C SER A 6 18.60 16.88 33.16
N LYS A 7 19.55 17.42 32.36
CA LYS A 7 20.40 16.68 31.42
C LYS A 7 19.62 15.87 30.36
N ARG A 8 18.30 16.07 30.23
CA ARG A 8 17.44 15.40 29.24
C ARG A 8 17.58 16.08 27.87
N TYR A 9 17.49 15.26 26.82
CA TYR A 9 17.47 15.75 25.45
C TYR A 9 16.02 15.95 24.98
N PHE A 10 15.79 17.06 24.29
CA PHE A 10 14.51 17.39 23.67
C PHE A 10 14.70 17.64 22.19
N LEU A 11 13.69 17.30 21.40
CA LEU A 11 13.67 17.60 19.98
C LEU A 11 13.61 19.12 19.78
N GLY A 12 14.50 19.64 18.96
CA GLY A 12 14.52 21.06 18.62
C GLY A 12 13.50 21.45 17.55
N SER A 13 13.12 22.74 17.52
CA SER A 13 12.14 23.29 16.57
C SER A 13 12.54 23.11 15.09
N LYS A 14 13.82 22.95 14.77
CA LYS A 14 14.30 22.66 13.41
C LYS A 14 13.73 21.36 12.84
N LEU A 15 13.47 20.34 13.69
CA LEU A 15 12.86 19.08 13.28
C LEU A 15 11.44 19.28 12.74
N LYS A 16 10.70 20.26 13.28
CA LYS A 16 9.38 20.62 12.77
C LYS A 16 9.42 21.07 11.29
N LYS A 17 10.43 21.87 10.92
CA LYS A 17 10.59 22.30 9.52
C LYS A 17 10.89 21.12 8.56
N PHE A 18 11.67 20.15 9.01
CA PHE A 18 11.93 18.94 8.20
C PHE A 18 10.67 18.07 8.07
N SER A 19 9.93 17.89 9.16
CA SER A 19 8.63 17.19 9.14
C SER A 19 7.67 17.86 8.16
N GLU A 20 7.52 19.19 8.22
CA GLU A 20 6.63 19.95 7.32
C GLU A 20 6.98 19.75 5.83
N VAL A 21 8.27 19.63 5.46
CA VAL A 21 8.67 19.38 4.07
C VAL A 21 8.36 17.93 3.64
N ILE A 22 8.58 16.98 4.52
CA ILE A 22 8.26 15.56 4.26
C ILE A 22 6.73 15.40 4.15
N ASP A 23 5.99 15.97 5.10
CA ASP A 23 4.54 15.95 5.16
C ASP A 23 3.92 16.65 3.93
N PHE A 24 4.54 17.74 3.44
CA PHE A 24 4.07 18.45 2.25
C PHE A 24 4.11 17.55 1.00
N LYS A 25 5.22 16.86 0.73
CA LYS A 25 5.34 15.95 -0.43
C LYS A 25 4.43 14.74 -0.32
N ALA A 26 4.32 14.15 0.87
CA ALA A 26 3.41 13.04 1.13
C ALA A 26 1.96 13.49 0.93
N ASN A 27 1.58 14.64 1.47
CA ASN A 27 0.24 15.21 1.32
C ASN A 27 -0.10 15.58 -0.12
N GLU A 28 0.87 16.08 -0.91
CA GLU A 28 0.67 16.36 -2.34
C GLU A 28 0.35 15.07 -3.11
N PHE A 29 1.10 13.99 -2.86
CA PHE A 29 0.83 12.68 -3.45
C PHE A 29 -0.52 12.10 -3.01
N ILE A 30 -0.84 12.16 -1.71
CA ILE A 30 -2.12 11.70 -1.17
C ILE A 30 -3.28 12.49 -1.79
N SER A 31 -3.15 13.82 -1.89
CA SER A 31 -4.16 14.69 -2.50
C SER A 31 -4.36 14.37 -3.98
N TYR A 32 -3.28 14.07 -4.71
CA TYR A 32 -3.36 13.63 -6.11
C TYR A 32 -4.05 12.27 -6.25
N ALA A 33 -3.77 11.35 -5.34
CA ALA A 33 -4.34 10.00 -5.35
C ALA A 33 -5.81 9.96 -4.91
N GLY A 34 -6.23 10.89 -4.05
CA GLY A 34 -7.56 10.93 -3.42
C GLY A 34 -8.75 10.72 -4.37
N PRO A 35 -8.85 11.44 -5.50
CA PRO A 35 -9.93 11.25 -6.48
C PRO A 35 -10.00 9.83 -7.04
N PHE A 36 -8.87 9.14 -7.17
CA PHE A 36 -8.81 7.76 -7.67
C PHE A 36 -9.24 6.74 -6.63
N LEU A 37 -8.89 6.97 -5.36
CA LEU A 37 -9.42 6.16 -4.25
C LEU A 37 -10.94 6.31 -4.19
N LYS A 38 -11.44 7.56 -4.25
CA LYS A 38 -12.87 7.86 -4.26
C LYS A 38 -13.58 7.17 -5.41
N LYS A 39 -13.01 7.19 -6.61
CA LYS A 39 -13.58 6.51 -7.78
C LYS A 39 -13.74 5.00 -7.56
N ILE A 40 -12.75 4.31 -6.98
CA ILE A 40 -12.88 2.88 -6.66
C ILE A 40 -13.99 2.68 -5.63
N ASN A 41 -13.99 3.47 -4.56
CA ASN A 41 -14.98 3.40 -3.49
C ASN A 41 -16.41 3.63 -4.04
N ASP A 42 -16.62 4.65 -4.90
CA ASP A 42 -17.92 4.93 -5.52
C ASP A 42 -18.40 3.81 -6.43
N ILE A 43 -17.49 3.16 -7.16
CA ILE A 43 -17.81 2.06 -8.07
C ILE A 43 -18.14 0.78 -7.32
N THR A 44 -17.40 0.48 -6.23
CA THR A 44 -17.47 -0.81 -5.54
C THR A 44 -18.24 -0.76 -4.23
N GLY A 45 -18.31 0.40 -3.59
CA GLY A 45 -18.79 0.57 -2.22
C GLY A 45 -17.82 0.02 -1.16
N GLU A 46 -16.67 -0.54 -1.54
CA GLU A 46 -15.74 -1.22 -0.66
C GLU A 46 -14.64 -0.30 -0.12
N ALA A 47 -13.95 -0.75 0.93
CA ALA A 47 -12.83 -0.04 1.50
C ALA A 47 -11.64 -0.02 0.54
N VAL A 48 -10.99 1.15 0.43
CA VAL A 48 -9.85 1.38 -0.48
C VAL A 48 -8.68 1.93 0.31
N HIS A 49 -7.50 1.36 0.10
CA HIS A 49 -6.27 1.74 0.79
C HIS A 49 -5.21 2.20 -0.21
N LEU A 50 -4.55 3.29 0.12
CA LEU A 50 -3.28 3.70 -0.47
C LEU A 50 -2.19 3.38 0.54
N ALA A 51 -1.25 2.52 0.18
CA ALA A 51 -0.17 2.10 1.05
C ALA A 51 1.19 2.37 0.41
N SER A 52 2.20 2.58 1.25
CA SER A 52 3.60 2.68 0.86
C SER A 52 4.47 1.97 1.91
N PHE A 53 5.76 2.18 1.87
CA PHE A 53 6.68 1.62 2.85
C PHE A 53 7.65 2.67 3.37
N GLU A 54 7.98 2.54 4.65
CA GLU A 54 9.03 3.32 5.30
C GLU A 54 10.06 2.37 5.89
N GLY A 55 11.25 2.36 5.30
CA GLY A 55 12.27 1.38 5.66
C GLY A 55 11.82 -0.06 5.35
N THR A 56 11.42 -0.80 6.38
CA THR A 56 10.92 -2.18 6.27
C THR A 56 9.46 -2.32 6.71
N LYS A 57 8.78 -1.21 6.98
CA LYS A 57 7.40 -1.19 7.46
C LYS A 57 6.44 -0.83 6.35
N LEU A 58 5.33 -1.55 6.29
CA LEU A 58 4.20 -1.21 5.44
C LEU A 58 3.37 -0.13 6.14
N ILE A 59 3.17 1.01 5.48
CA ILE A 59 2.41 2.12 6.03
C ILE A 59 1.18 2.43 5.17
N THR A 60 0.07 2.75 5.81
CA THR A 60 -1.14 3.23 5.13
C THR A 60 -1.06 4.76 5.03
N LEU A 61 -1.00 5.28 3.80
CA LEU A 61 -0.97 6.72 3.53
C LEU A 61 -2.36 7.34 3.57
N SER A 62 -3.36 6.62 3.07
CA SER A 62 -4.76 7.07 3.02
C SER A 62 -5.71 5.88 2.92
N MET A 63 -6.91 6.03 3.43
CA MET A 63 -7.95 5.02 3.39
C MET A 63 -9.31 5.67 3.22
N LEU A 64 -10.18 5.02 2.45
CA LEU A 64 -11.62 5.30 2.42
C LEU A 64 -12.35 4.06 2.92
N GLU A 65 -13.23 4.26 3.88
CA GLU A 65 -14.07 3.20 4.43
C GLU A 65 -15.11 2.70 3.42
N SER A 66 -15.55 1.46 3.61
CA SER A 66 -16.67 0.90 2.86
C SER A 66 -17.97 1.63 3.21
N THR A 67 -18.79 1.86 2.19
CA THR A 67 -20.14 2.44 2.34
C THR A 67 -21.21 1.38 2.61
N HIS A 68 -20.85 0.09 2.58
CA HIS A 68 -21.79 -1.00 2.85
C HIS A 68 -22.05 -1.19 4.34
N PRO A 69 -23.29 -1.59 4.73
CA PRO A 69 -23.60 -1.95 6.13
C PRO A 69 -22.75 -3.12 6.64
N VAL A 70 -22.58 -4.16 5.82
CA VAL A 70 -21.66 -5.28 6.10
C VAL A 70 -20.36 -5.00 5.40
N ARG A 71 -19.32 -4.70 6.16
CA ARG A 71 -18.03 -4.25 5.64
C ARG A 71 -16.87 -4.86 6.41
N VAL A 72 -15.68 -4.77 5.82
CA VAL A 72 -14.44 -5.10 6.51
C VAL A 72 -14.13 -3.98 7.48
N ASP A 73 -13.94 -4.35 8.76
CA ASP A 73 -13.39 -3.44 9.77
C ASP A 73 -11.87 -3.56 9.75
N HIS A 74 -11.20 -2.47 9.44
CA HIS A 74 -9.74 -2.43 9.40
C HIS A 74 -9.13 -2.07 10.75
N GLY A 75 -9.93 -1.53 11.69
CA GLY A 75 -9.54 -1.22 13.06
C GLY A 75 -8.13 -0.64 13.21
N PHE A 76 -7.51 -0.90 14.35
CA PHE A 76 -6.11 -0.56 14.64
C PHE A 76 -5.14 -1.72 14.30
N LEU A 77 -5.44 -2.53 13.28
CA LEU A 77 -4.58 -3.64 12.89
C LEU A 77 -3.21 -3.10 12.46
N ASN A 78 -2.19 -3.48 13.22
CA ASN A 78 -0.81 -3.15 12.86
C ASN A 78 -0.37 -3.99 11.66
N LYS A 79 -0.13 -3.32 10.53
CA LYS A 79 0.31 -3.96 9.28
C LYS A 79 1.83 -3.85 9.07
N ASP A 80 2.57 -3.30 10.03
CA ASP A 80 3.99 -2.99 9.89
C ASP A 80 4.80 -4.17 9.31
N ASN A 81 4.51 -5.40 9.76
CA ASN A 81 5.21 -6.62 9.33
C ASN A 81 4.39 -7.49 8.37
N ALA A 82 3.30 -6.97 7.79
CA ALA A 82 2.34 -7.74 7.01
C ALA A 82 2.54 -7.65 5.48
N PHE A 83 3.74 -7.31 5.01
CA PHE A 83 4.02 -7.27 3.57
C PHE A 83 3.67 -8.57 2.84
N HIS A 84 3.99 -9.71 3.44
CA HIS A 84 3.78 -11.04 2.85
C HIS A 84 2.33 -11.51 2.87
N ALA A 85 1.49 -10.92 3.73
CA ALA A 85 0.13 -11.39 3.99
C ALA A 85 -0.95 -10.44 3.46
N THR A 86 -0.57 -9.26 2.94
CA THR A 86 -1.54 -8.27 2.43
C THR A 86 -1.41 -8.11 0.92
N ALA A 87 -2.53 -7.83 0.24
CA ALA A 87 -2.51 -7.53 -1.19
C ALA A 87 -1.63 -6.31 -1.51
N SER A 88 -1.69 -5.25 -0.69
CA SER A 88 -0.84 -4.07 -0.83
C SER A 88 0.65 -4.39 -0.71
N GLY A 89 1.02 -5.16 0.31
CA GLY A 89 2.40 -5.55 0.56
C GLY A 89 2.96 -6.45 -0.53
N LYS A 90 2.24 -7.52 -0.87
CA LYS A 90 2.67 -8.45 -1.93
C LYS A 90 2.76 -7.79 -3.30
N ALA A 91 1.83 -6.86 -3.62
CA ALA A 91 1.88 -6.10 -4.86
C ALA A 91 3.16 -5.28 -5.01
N MET A 92 3.67 -4.70 -3.91
CA MET A 92 4.95 -3.99 -3.94
C MET A 92 6.14 -4.95 -3.93
N LEU A 93 6.14 -5.97 -3.06
CA LEU A 93 7.24 -6.93 -2.94
C LEU A 93 7.58 -7.59 -4.28
N ALA A 94 6.58 -7.95 -5.08
CA ALA A 94 6.77 -8.64 -6.36
C ALA A 94 7.68 -7.89 -7.34
N PHE A 95 7.75 -6.57 -7.21
CA PHE A 95 8.53 -5.70 -8.11
C PHE A 95 9.74 -5.04 -7.43
N MET A 96 10.00 -5.35 -6.17
CA MET A 96 11.20 -4.87 -5.46
C MET A 96 12.44 -5.70 -5.85
N THR A 97 13.62 -5.09 -5.68
CA THR A 97 14.90 -5.80 -5.85
C THR A 97 15.06 -6.90 -4.79
N GLU A 98 15.82 -7.93 -5.10
CA GLU A 98 16.09 -9.03 -4.14
C GLU A 98 16.75 -8.53 -2.86
N ALA A 99 17.60 -7.50 -2.93
CA ALA A 99 18.20 -6.88 -1.75
C ALA A 99 17.13 -6.22 -0.85
N SER A 100 16.15 -5.54 -1.45
CA SER A 100 15.03 -4.94 -0.72
C SER A 100 14.11 -6.00 -0.11
N LYS A 101 13.77 -7.04 -0.88
CA LYS A 101 12.97 -8.18 -0.39
C LYS A 101 13.63 -8.83 0.83
N LYS A 102 14.94 -9.16 0.74
CA LYS A 102 15.70 -9.75 1.85
C LYS A 102 15.69 -8.87 3.10
N LYS A 103 15.77 -7.54 2.93
CA LYS A 103 15.74 -6.59 4.05
C LYS A 103 14.37 -6.56 4.72
N ILE A 104 13.28 -6.53 3.94
CA ILE A 104 11.90 -6.46 4.43
C ILE A 104 11.50 -7.80 5.07
N LEU A 105 11.81 -8.91 4.41
CA LEU A 105 11.43 -10.25 4.83
C LEU A 105 12.42 -10.89 5.82
N LYS A 106 13.28 -10.07 6.44
CA LYS A 106 14.26 -10.54 7.41
C LYS A 106 13.56 -11.11 8.65
N GLY A 107 13.82 -12.38 8.93
CA GLY A 107 13.25 -13.09 10.08
C GLY A 107 12.10 -14.02 9.71
N ARG A 108 11.28 -14.35 10.69
CA ARG A 108 10.14 -15.25 10.51
C ARG A 108 8.95 -14.46 9.98
N LEU A 109 8.32 -14.98 8.92
CA LEU A 109 7.05 -14.45 8.43
C LEU A 109 5.95 -14.77 9.46
N GLU A 110 5.29 -13.74 9.94
CA GLU A 110 4.22 -13.87 10.95
C GLU A 110 3.02 -14.58 10.35
N LYS A 111 2.43 -15.51 11.10
CA LYS A 111 1.21 -16.21 10.71
C LYS A 111 0.01 -15.49 11.32
N PHE A 112 -0.79 -14.82 10.49
CA PHE A 112 -2.00 -14.12 10.91
C PHE A 112 -3.24 -15.03 10.89
N THR A 113 -3.32 -15.91 9.89
CA THR A 113 -4.41 -16.86 9.71
C THR A 113 -3.88 -18.22 9.28
N ASN A 114 -4.78 -19.18 9.05
CA ASN A 114 -4.38 -20.47 8.47
C ASN A 114 -4.04 -20.38 6.97
N HIS A 115 -4.41 -19.30 6.30
CA HIS A 115 -4.14 -19.03 4.88
C HIS A 115 -2.87 -18.23 4.65
N THR A 116 -2.27 -17.64 5.70
CA THR A 116 -1.05 -16.83 5.58
C THR A 116 0.09 -17.63 4.98
N ILE A 117 0.69 -17.10 3.92
CA ILE A 117 1.95 -17.62 3.37
C ILE A 117 3.09 -17.26 4.33
N ASN A 118 3.51 -18.19 5.16
CA ASN A 118 4.55 -17.99 6.18
C ASN A 118 5.88 -18.71 5.87
N ASN A 119 6.06 -19.13 4.63
CA ASN A 119 7.25 -19.78 4.11
C ASN A 119 7.81 -18.98 2.93
N LEU A 120 9.13 -18.72 2.94
CA LEU A 120 9.79 -17.88 1.92
C LEU A 120 9.75 -18.49 0.51
N GLU A 121 9.80 -19.81 0.39
CA GLU A 121 9.72 -20.51 -0.90
C GLU A 121 8.33 -20.32 -1.53
N HIS A 122 7.28 -20.58 -0.76
CA HIS A 122 5.90 -20.36 -1.22
C HIS A 122 5.64 -18.87 -1.53
N LEU A 123 6.19 -17.98 -0.71
CA LEU A 123 6.07 -16.53 -0.97
C LEU A 123 6.78 -16.15 -2.27
N SER A 124 7.97 -16.67 -2.53
CA SER A 124 8.69 -16.42 -3.79
C SER A 124 7.85 -16.84 -4.99
N PHE A 125 7.25 -18.02 -4.94
CA PHE A 125 6.37 -18.52 -6.00
C PHE A 125 5.14 -17.61 -6.23
N GLU A 126 4.53 -17.15 -5.15
CA GLU A 126 3.41 -16.21 -5.23
C GLU A 126 3.85 -14.85 -5.79
N LEU A 127 5.01 -14.33 -5.39
CA LEU A 127 5.55 -13.08 -5.92
C LEU A 127 5.88 -13.17 -7.42
N ASP A 128 6.40 -14.30 -7.90
CA ASP A 128 6.62 -14.53 -9.34
C ASP A 128 5.31 -14.53 -10.13
N LYS A 129 4.27 -15.12 -9.57
CA LYS A 129 2.93 -15.12 -10.15
C LYS A 129 2.34 -13.69 -10.18
N ILE A 130 2.51 -12.93 -9.10
CA ILE A 130 2.09 -11.53 -9.03
C ILE A 130 2.83 -10.68 -10.05
N ASN A 131 4.14 -10.88 -10.19
CA ASN A 131 4.96 -10.18 -11.17
C ASN A 131 4.47 -10.41 -12.61
N LYS A 132 4.10 -11.65 -12.95
CA LYS A 132 3.52 -11.99 -14.27
C LYS A 132 2.13 -11.40 -14.48
N ASN A 133 1.27 -11.42 -13.45
CA ASN A 133 -0.12 -10.99 -13.54
C ASN A 133 -0.31 -9.48 -13.35
N GLY A 134 0.66 -8.80 -12.72
CA GLY A 134 0.63 -7.38 -12.43
C GLY A 134 -0.23 -6.97 -11.22
N PHE A 135 -0.77 -7.92 -10.46
CA PHE A 135 -1.58 -7.64 -9.26
C PHE A 135 -1.45 -8.75 -8.22
N ALA A 136 -1.70 -8.40 -6.97
CA ALA A 136 -1.75 -9.31 -5.84
C ALA A 136 -3.17 -9.48 -5.31
N THR A 137 -3.44 -10.62 -4.70
CA THR A 137 -4.62 -10.85 -3.87
C THR A 137 -4.20 -11.19 -2.45
N ASP A 138 -5.06 -10.91 -1.49
CA ASP A 138 -5.01 -11.44 -0.14
C ASP A 138 -6.34 -12.18 0.06
N ASP A 139 -6.26 -13.50 0.09
CA ASP A 139 -7.42 -14.37 0.26
C ASP A 139 -7.43 -14.93 1.68
N GLU A 140 -7.93 -14.11 2.63
CA GLU A 140 -7.92 -14.43 4.07
C GLU A 140 -6.52 -14.63 4.67
N GLU A 141 -5.47 -14.14 4.01
CA GLU A 141 -4.10 -14.31 4.50
C GLU A 141 -3.79 -13.44 5.70
N PHE A 142 -4.29 -12.19 5.71
CA PHE A 142 -4.12 -11.26 6.82
C PHE A 142 -5.28 -11.31 7.82
N GLN A 143 -6.51 -11.42 7.34
CA GLN A 143 -7.72 -11.41 8.18
C GLN A 143 -8.74 -12.41 7.64
N PRO A 144 -9.31 -13.29 8.50
CA PRO A 144 -10.37 -14.21 8.09
C PRO A 144 -11.58 -13.48 7.53
N GLY A 145 -12.22 -14.05 6.51
CA GLY A 145 -13.41 -13.49 5.86
C GLY A 145 -13.16 -12.30 4.93
N VAL A 146 -11.90 -11.89 4.74
CA VAL A 146 -11.52 -10.74 3.92
C VAL A 146 -10.82 -11.20 2.65
N PHE A 147 -11.19 -10.56 1.53
CA PHE A 147 -10.52 -10.70 0.25
C PHE A 147 -10.08 -9.33 -0.26
N CYS A 148 -8.81 -9.19 -0.60
CA CYS A 148 -8.27 -7.93 -1.11
C CYS A 148 -7.65 -8.12 -2.50
N VAL A 149 -7.73 -7.07 -3.31
CA VAL A 149 -7.01 -6.95 -4.59
C VAL A 149 -6.13 -5.73 -4.53
N GLY A 150 -4.83 -5.89 -4.79
CA GLY A 150 -3.85 -4.80 -4.75
C GLY A 150 -3.05 -4.69 -6.04
N PHE A 151 -2.78 -3.47 -6.47
CA PHE A 151 -1.93 -3.16 -7.62
C PHE A 151 -0.78 -2.26 -7.18
N PRO A 152 0.43 -2.48 -7.69
CA PRO A 152 1.56 -1.60 -7.46
C PRO A 152 1.39 -0.27 -8.19
N ILE A 153 1.91 0.79 -7.60
CA ILE A 153 2.05 2.11 -8.22
C ILE A 153 3.54 2.32 -8.43
N PHE A 154 3.94 2.54 -9.68
CA PHE A 154 5.33 2.69 -10.08
C PHE A 154 5.74 4.15 -10.21
N ASP A 155 6.98 4.44 -9.84
CA ASP A 155 7.64 5.70 -10.14
C ASP A 155 8.12 5.78 -11.61
N ASN A 156 8.81 6.86 -11.97
CA ASN A 156 9.37 7.04 -13.31
C ASN A 156 10.49 6.06 -13.67
N GLN A 157 11.10 5.41 -12.67
CA GLN A 157 12.14 4.40 -12.85
C GLN A 157 11.58 2.98 -12.87
N GLN A 158 10.25 2.83 -12.96
CA GLN A 158 9.55 1.56 -12.87
C GLN A 158 9.80 0.81 -11.54
N LYS A 159 10.09 1.52 -10.47
CA LYS A 159 10.18 0.96 -9.12
C LYS A 159 8.84 1.09 -8.41
N PRO A 160 8.43 0.08 -7.63
CA PRO A 160 7.22 0.18 -6.83
C PRO A 160 7.42 1.22 -5.73
N PHE A 161 6.64 2.28 -5.77
CA PHE A 161 6.68 3.38 -4.80
C PHE A 161 5.57 3.25 -3.77
N ALA A 162 4.40 2.82 -4.22
CA ALA A 162 3.20 2.64 -3.41
C ALA A 162 2.36 1.50 -3.97
N SER A 163 1.23 1.23 -3.34
CA SER A 163 0.21 0.33 -3.84
C SER A 163 -1.17 0.87 -3.51
N ILE A 164 -2.15 0.53 -4.33
CA ILE A 164 -3.56 0.78 -4.07
C ILE A 164 -4.29 -0.55 -4.01
N SER A 165 -5.16 -0.73 -3.03
CA SER A 165 -5.92 -1.96 -2.86
C SER A 165 -7.37 -1.68 -2.48
N CYS A 166 -8.23 -2.64 -2.81
CA CYS A 166 -9.63 -2.68 -2.43
C CYS A 166 -9.87 -3.94 -1.60
N SER A 167 -10.52 -3.79 -0.45
CA SER A 167 -10.82 -4.86 0.51
C SER A 167 -12.33 -5.08 0.58
N SER A 168 -12.77 -6.32 0.38
CA SER A 168 -14.17 -6.73 0.39
C SER A 168 -14.38 -7.93 1.29
N PRO A 169 -15.56 -8.10 1.91
CA PRO A 169 -15.93 -9.37 2.51
C PRO A 169 -15.86 -10.50 1.49
N LYS A 170 -15.17 -11.60 1.83
CA LYS A 170 -14.91 -12.72 0.91
C LYS A 170 -16.16 -13.31 0.30
N PHE A 171 -17.26 -13.39 1.07
CA PHE A 171 -18.53 -13.95 0.58
C PHE A 171 -19.11 -13.22 -0.63
N LYS A 172 -18.80 -11.91 -0.82
CA LYS A 172 -19.23 -11.15 -2.01
C LYS A 172 -18.43 -11.53 -3.26
N ILE A 173 -17.22 -12.01 -3.08
CA ILE A 173 -16.28 -12.32 -4.18
C ILE A 173 -16.47 -13.76 -4.67
N ILE A 174 -16.74 -14.72 -3.76
CA ILE A 174 -16.78 -16.15 -4.08
C ILE A 174 -17.82 -16.47 -5.18
N ASN A 175 -18.96 -15.80 -5.11
CA ASN A 175 -20.12 -16.12 -5.98
C ASN A 175 -20.34 -15.11 -7.11
N ASP A 176 -19.52 -14.06 -7.18
CA ASP A 176 -19.66 -13.01 -8.20
C ASP A 176 -18.33 -12.66 -8.87
N LYS A 177 -18.00 -13.44 -9.91
CA LYS A 177 -16.81 -13.19 -10.74
C LYS A 177 -16.85 -11.82 -11.41
N LYS A 178 -18.03 -11.33 -11.80
CA LYS A 178 -18.18 -10.00 -12.42
C LYS A 178 -17.84 -8.90 -11.44
N TYR A 179 -18.22 -9.09 -10.16
CA TYR A 179 -17.87 -8.16 -9.10
C TYR A 179 -16.35 -8.12 -8.84
N LEU A 180 -15.71 -9.28 -8.80
CA LEU A 180 -14.24 -9.35 -8.69
C LEU A 180 -13.55 -8.66 -9.87
N ASP A 181 -14.02 -8.88 -11.11
CA ASP A 181 -13.45 -8.24 -12.30
C ASP A 181 -13.67 -6.72 -12.29
N LYS A 182 -14.80 -6.26 -11.76
CA LYS A 182 -15.09 -4.84 -11.54
C LYS A 182 -14.10 -4.20 -10.55
N ILE A 183 -13.84 -4.87 -9.43
CA ILE A 183 -12.81 -4.43 -8.45
C ILE A 183 -11.44 -4.37 -9.13
N LYS A 184 -11.00 -5.46 -9.76
CA LYS A 184 -9.69 -5.54 -10.43
C LYS A 184 -9.49 -4.44 -11.45
N SER A 185 -10.48 -4.21 -12.33
CA SER A 185 -10.38 -3.19 -13.38
C SER A 185 -10.33 -1.78 -12.80
N SER A 186 -11.10 -1.48 -11.76
CA SER A 186 -11.13 -0.16 -11.11
C SER A 186 -9.82 0.13 -10.39
N VAL A 187 -9.28 -0.85 -9.65
CA VAL A 187 -8.01 -0.71 -8.92
C VAL A 187 -6.85 -0.59 -9.91
N LYS A 188 -6.80 -1.43 -10.96
CA LYS A 188 -5.79 -1.36 -12.03
C LYS A 188 -5.75 0.00 -12.69
N PHE A 189 -6.91 0.50 -13.13
CA PHE A 189 -7.01 1.82 -13.75
C PHE A 189 -6.45 2.90 -12.84
N SER A 190 -6.86 2.92 -11.58
CA SER A 190 -6.44 3.91 -10.59
C SER A 190 -4.94 3.83 -10.31
N ALA A 191 -4.36 2.63 -10.18
CA ALA A 191 -2.92 2.46 -9.99
C ALA A 191 -2.10 3.07 -11.13
N ILE A 192 -2.52 2.85 -12.38
CA ILE A 192 -1.88 3.41 -13.59
C ILE A 192 -1.98 4.94 -13.59
N GLU A 193 -3.16 5.49 -13.31
CA GLU A 193 -3.37 6.94 -13.31
C GLU A 193 -2.60 7.63 -12.18
N ILE A 194 -2.56 7.04 -10.98
CA ILE A 194 -1.78 7.57 -9.86
C ILE A 194 -0.27 7.55 -10.20
N GLY A 195 0.22 6.52 -10.88
CA GLY A 195 1.61 6.44 -11.33
C GLY A 195 2.03 7.59 -12.26
N LYS A 196 1.09 8.25 -12.96
CA LYS A 196 1.37 9.43 -13.79
C LYS A 196 1.78 10.67 -12.98
N TYR A 197 1.55 10.68 -11.66
CA TYR A 197 2.00 11.74 -10.76
C TYR A 197 3.48 12.05 -10.94
N PHE A 198 4.30 11.02 -11.00
CA PHE A 198 5.76 11.16 -11.13
C PHE A 198 6.19 11.75 -12.48
N LYS A 199 5.42 11.52 -13.55
CA LYS A 199 5.69 12.13 -14.86
C LYS A 199 5.39 13.62 -14.86
N LYS A 200 4.41 14.08 -14.08
CA LYS A 200 4.04 15.50 -13.99
C LYS A 200 5.00 16.30 -13.11
N THR A 201 5.55 15.70 -12.05
CA THR A 201 6.45 16.40 -11.12
C THR A 201 7.84 16.64 -11.73
N ASN A 202 8.37 15.73 -12.56
CA ASN A 202 9.65 15.94 -13.24
C ASN A 202 9.58 17.08 -14.28
N ASN A 203 8.44 17.23 -14.97
CA ASN A 203 8.27 18.34 -15.93
C ASN A 203 8.18 19.73 -15.28
N LYS A 204 7.94 19.80 -13.96
CA LYS A 204 7.95 21.07 -13.20
C LYS A 204 9.35 21.40 -12.67
N GLY A 205 10.19 20.41 -12.41
CA GLY A 205 11.56 20.59 -11.91
C GLY A 205 12.48 21.26 -12.94
N ASP A 206 12.30 20.96 -14.24
CA ASP A 206 13.14 21.51 -15.31
C ASP A 206 12.79 22.98 -15.68
N LYS A 207 11.67 23.52 -15.18
CA LYS A 207 11.27 24.91 -15.44
C LYS A 207 11.79 25.94 -14.44
N HIS A 208 12.45 25.50 -13.36
CA HIS A 208 13.05 26.39 -12.36
C HIS A 208 14.57 26.31 -12.29
N ALA A 209 15.20 25.64 -13.28
CA ALA A 209 16.65 25.53 -13.41
C ALA A 209 17.18 26.25 -14.66
N ALA A 210 16.44 27.26 -15.15
CA ALA A 210 16.88 28.14 -16.23
C ALA A 210 16.86 29.59 -15.77
#